data_2ba7300ac857a308537268a41748ecdb
#
_entry.id   2ba7300ac857a308537268a41748ecdb
#
_cell.length_a   1.000
_cell.length_b   1.000
_cell.length_c   1.000
_cell.angle_alpha   90.00
_cell.angle_beta   90.00
_cell.angle_gamma   90.00
#
_symmetry.space_group_name_H-M   'P 1'
#
loop_
_entity.id
_entity.type
_entity.pdbx_description
1 polymer ?
#
loop_
_entity_poly.entity_id
_entity_poly.type
_entity_poly.pdbx_seq_one_letter_code
_entity_poly.pdbx_strand_id
1 'polypeptide(L)'
;MKTVIKLVLLAVTVLASFGIAVNQTAIAQRPFLPNLFPFVNSSGILQTFHLTGSVDLSGPFFQSLGTNGRSCASCHLPDQAWSISADSVQDRFVATQGRDPIFRTNDGSNCDHSIDVSTLEGRKRAYSLLTSRGLIRIAVPVPQNAEFEVVRVNNPYGCDEMNVLSMYRRPLPSTNLRFISAVMWDGRESSGTQKITYESQNPGSILIENLKHQSIGATVGHAQATATPTPQQQQEIVDFELGLFTAQSFDFGAGWLFDRVTSNPTGGPTALASQKFFIGINDPIDALGLNRPDLGFNPFHDGFTPETFTLFGTWLNLPQTNVVSRARASIARGERLFNTKSINIFGVSGLNDELGFSVIPGTCGTCHDSPNVGNHSFPTPLDIGVGDLASSLNLSYLPTIELRNKITGRVIQTTDPGRALITGKWSDIGKVKGPILRGLAARAPYFHNGSAATLLDAIEFYDRRFGIGFTTQDKADLVAFLNTL
;
A
#
# COMPACT_ATOMS: atom_id res chain seq x y z
N MET A 1 -24.82 38.52 2.53
CA MET A 1 -24.36 37.26 1.91
C MET A 1 -22.85 37.00 2.05
N LYS A 2 -21.96 37.96 1.69
CA LYS A 2 -20.49 37.75 1.81
C LYS A 2 -19.98 37.56 3.26
N THR A 3 -20.63 38.16 4.25
CA THR A 3 -20.23 38.07 5.67
C THR A 3 -20.64 36.75 6.30
N VAL A 4 -21.78 36.19 5.92
CA VAL A 4 -22.25 34.90 6.42
C VAL A 4 -21.40 33.74 5.88
N ILE A 5 -20.96 33.84 4.62
CA ILE A 5 -20.07 32.81 4.01
C ILE A 5 -18.69 32.83 4.68
N LYS A 6 -18.15 34.01 5.04
CA LYS A 6 -16.87 34.08 5.80
C LYS A 6 -16.98 33.52 7.22
N LEU A 7 -18.09 33.68 7.90
CA LEU A 7 -18.34 33.13 9.22
C LEU A 7 -18.51 31.61 9.18
N VAL A 8 -19.16 31.07 8.18
CA VAL A 8 -19.33 29.62 8.00
C VAL A 8 -17.99 28.96 7.63
N LEU A 9 -17.19 29.56 6.76
CA LEU A 9 -15.85 29.08 6.43
C LEU A 9 -14.90 29.14 7.65
N LEU A 10 -14.98 30.20 8.47
CA LEU A 10 -14.17 30.32 9.68
C LEU A 10 -14.60 29.28 10.74
N ALA A 11 -15.90 29.03 10.90
CA ALA A 11 -16.42 28.03 11.82
C ALA A 11 -16.04 26.59 11.38
N VAL A 12 -16.05 26.30 10.10
CA VAL A 12 -15.62 25.00 9.56
C VAL A 12 -14.12 24.81 9.71
N THR A 13 -13.31 25.86 9.51
CA THR A 13 -11.84 25.78 9.72
C THR A 13 -11.48 25.65 11.21
N VAL A 14 -12.16 26.33 12.10
CA VAL A 14 -11.96 26.23 13.55
C VAL A 14 -12.44 24.87 14.07
N LEU A 15 -13.57 24.36 13.58
CA LEU A 15 -14.06 23.02 13.95
C LEU A 15 -13.16 21.91 13.38
N ALA A 16 -12.58 22.07 12.19
CA ALA A 16 -11.61 21.14 11.63
C ALA A 16 -10.30 21.15 12.45
N SER A 17 -9.79 22.32 12.82
CA SER A 17 -8.55 22.45 13.62
C SER A 17 -8.72 21.93 15.05
N PHE A 18 -9.88 22.15 15.68
CA PHE A 18 -10.19 21.60 17.00
C PHE A 18 -10.51 20.09 16.93
N GLY A 19 -11.13 19.62 15.85
CA GLY A 19 -11.44 18.21 15.63
C GLY A 19 -10.19 17.35 15.47
N ILE A 20 -9.14 17.85 14.81
CA ILE A 20 -7.88 17.13 14.59
C ILE A 20 -7.08 17.00 15.91
N ALA A 21 -7.00 18.06 16.72
CA ALA A 21 -6.31 18.02 18.00
C ALA A 21 -7.03 17.13 19.05
N VAL A 22 -8.36 17.09 19.03
CA VAL A 22 -9.15 16.26 19.94
C VAL A 22 -9.07 14.76 19.59
N ASN A 23 -8.89 14.40 18.31
CA ASN A 23 -8.88 13.00 17.90
C ASN A 23 -7.66 12.22 18.37
N GLN A 24 -6.45 12.76 18.30
CA GLN A 24 -5.25 12.00 18.70
C GLN A 24 -5.18 11.76 20.22
N THR A 25 -5.50 12.76 21.04
CA THR A 25 -5.50 12.64 22.48
C THR A 25 -6.69 11.78 23.00
N ALA A 26 -7.84 11.83 22.33
CA ALA A 26 -9.02 11.07 22.71
C ALA A 26 -8.93 9.58 22.32
N ILE A 27 -8.18 9.24 21.27
CA ILE A 27 -7.95 7.85 20.85
C ILE A 27 -7.02 7.14 21.85
N ALA A 28 -5.97 7.80 22.33
CA ALA A 28 -5.00 7.23 23.26
C ALA A 28 -5.57 6.79 24.62
N GLN A 29 -6.81 7.21 24.97
CA GLN A 29 -7.45 6.90 26.24
C GLN A 29 -8.63 5.90 26.12
N ARG A 30 -8.96 5.43 24.92
CA ARG A 30 -10.08 4.51 24.71
C ARG A 30 -9.57 3.08 24.51
N PRO A 31 -10.17 2.08 25.17
CA PRO A 31 -9.82 0.68 24.93
C PRO A 31 -10.36 0.16 23.58
N PHE A 32 -11.30 0.86 22.96
CA PHE A 32 -11.88 0.51 21.66
C PHE A 32 -12.37 1.74 20.90
N LEU A 33 -12.46 1.62 19.56
CA LEU A 33 -13.18 2.55 18.69
C LEU A 33 -14.45 1.87 18.18
N PRO A 34 -15.59 2.58 18.15
CA PRO A 34 -16.79 2.05 17.50
C PRO A 34 -16.52 1.87 16.00
N ASN A 35 -17.20 0.90 15.39
CA ASN A 35 -17.19 0.79 13.94
C ASN A 35 -17.59 2.11 13.28
N LEU A 36 -16.96 2.41 12.16
CA LEU A 36 -17.21 3.63 11.37
C LEU A 36 -16.84 4.92 12.13
N PHE A 37 -15.90 4.84 13.08
CA PHE A 37 -15.34 6.05 13.68
C PHE A 37 -14.69 6.92 12.59
N PRO A 38 -15.03 8.21 12.49
CA PRO A 38 -14.58 9.06 11.40
C PRO A 38 -13.15 9.57 11.63
N PHE A 39 -12.29 9.39 10.63
CA PHE A 39 -10.98 10.01 10.55
C PHE A 39 -10.93 10.97 9.37
N VAL A 40 -10.71 12.25 9.64
CA VAL A 40 -10.66 13.29 8.61
C VAL A 40 -9.29 13.25 7.93
N ASN A 41 -9.26 13.32 6.60
CA ASN A 41 -8.07 13.50 5.78
C ASN A 41 -8.26 14.66 4.78
N SER A 42 -7.29 14.88 3.90
CA SER A 42 -7.32 15.98 2.92
C SER A 42 -8.48 15.92 1.92
N SER A 43 -9.05 14.73 1.68
CA SER A 43 -10.11 14.51 0.69
C SER A 43 -11.49 14.33 1.31
N GLY A 44 -11.56 13.95 2.61
CA GLY A 44 -12.85 13.66 3.25
C GLY A 44 -12.72 12.89 4.55
N ILE A 45 -13.47 11.78 4.68
CA ILE A 45 -13.52 10.95 5.89
C ILE A 45 -13.22 9.50 5.54
N LEU A 46 -12.16 8.98 6.16
CA LEU A 46 -11.83 7.58 6.21
C LEU A 46 -12.55 6.91 7.37
N GLN A 47 -13.02 5.67 7.18
CA GLN A 47 -13.62 4.89 8.24
C GLN A 47 -13.12 3.45 8.20
N THR A 48 -13.15 2.78 9.36
CA THR A 48 -12.86 1.36 9.50
C THR A 48 -14.07 0.63 10.06
N PHE A 49 -14.34 -0.54 9.49
CA PHE A 49 -15.30 -1.53 9.98
C PHE A 49 -14.53 -2.75 10.45
N HIS A 50 -14.82 -3.24 11.65
CA HIS A 50 -14.28 -4.49 12.19
C HIS A 50 -15.38 -5.51 12.41
N LEU A 51 -15.12 -6.78 12.07
CA LEU A 51 -16.12 -7.85 12.11
C LEU A 51 -16.71 -8.11 13.49
N THR A 52 -15.96 -7.78 14.56
CA THR A 52 -16.44 -7.95 15.96
C THR A 52 -17.36 -6.83 16.46
N GLY A 53 -17.64 -5.82 15.61
CA GLY A 53 -18.50 -4.68 15.96
C GLY A 53 -17.77 -3.45 16.48
N SER A 54 -16.49 -3.57 16.86
CA SER A 54 -15.64 -2.46 17.28
C SER A 54 -14.16 -2.80 17.05
N VAL A 55 -13.31 -1.78 16.97
CA VAL A 55 -11.86 -1.92 16.89
C VAL A 55 -11.30 -1.93 18.30
N ASP A 56 -10.84 -3.07 18.77
CA ASP A 56 -10.19 -3.21 20.08
C ASP A 56 -8.75 -2.66 20.01
N LEU A 57 -8.45 -1.66 20.84
CA LEU A 57 -7.14 -1.03 20.94
C LEU A 57 -6.29 -1.58 22.10
N SER A 58 -6.74 -2.62 22.78
CA SER A 58 -6.07 -3.19 23.95
C SER A 58 -5.27 -4.47 23.65
N GLY A 59 -5.51 -5.08 22.48
CA GLY A 59 -4.88 -6.35 22.07
C GLY A 59 -3.37 -6.25 21.80
N PRO A 60 -2.70 -7.37 21.56
CA PRO A 60 -1.24 -7.44 21.34
C PRO A 60 -0.72 -6.56 20.22
N PHE A 61 -1.55 -6.26 19.21
CA PHE A 61 -1.21 -5.33 18.12
C PHE A 61 -0.84 -3.92 18.64
N PHE A 62 -1.43 -3.49 19.77
CA PHE A 62 -1.21 -2.19 20.38
C PHE A 62 -0.21 -2.22 21.55
N GLN A 63 0.22 -3.39 21.96
CA GLN A 63 1.16 -3.56 23.06
C GLN A 63 2.60 -3.57 22.57
N SER A 64 3.52 -2.99 23.36
CA SER A 64 4.95 -3.14 23.10
C SER A 64 5.41 -4.53 23.55
N LEU A 65 5.51 -5.44 22.58
CA LEU A 65 5.98 -6.82 22.84
C LEU A 65 7.50 -6.94 22.82
N GLY A 66 8.20 -5.85 22.50
CA GLY A 66 9.66 -5.80 22.42
C GLY A 66 10.28 -4.87 23.44
N THR A 67 11.57 -4.54 23.25
CA THR A 67 12.39 -3.78 24.20
C THR A 67 12.50 -2.29 23.86
N ASN A 68 12.13 -1.87 22.65
CA ASN A 68 12.33 -0.51 22.16
C ASN A 68 11.09 0.41 22.26
N GLY A 69 10.01 -0.07 22.89
CA GLY A 69 8.76 0.68 23.11
C GLY A 69 7.81 0.74 21.90
N ARG A 70 8.15 0.07 20.77
CA ARG A 70 7.27 -0.03 19.61
C ARG A 70 6.22 -1.12 19.77
N SER A 71 5.04 -0.85 19.22
CA SER A 71 3.99 -1.82 18.90
C SER A 71 3.73 -1.80 17.38
N CYS A 72 2.87 -2.68 16.86
CA CYS A 72 2.43 -2.61 15.47
C CYS A 72 1.77 -1.25 15.18
N ALA A 73 0.96 -0.76 16.12
CA ALA A 73 0.30 0.55 16.06
C ALA A 73 1.28 1.74 16.05
N SER A 74 2.59 1.55 16.29
CA SER A 74 3.57 2.63 16.10
C SER A 74 3.69 3.06 14.64
N CYS A 75 3.44 2.15 13.69
CA CYS A 75 3.52 2.39 12.25
C CYS A 75 2.20 2.13 11.52
N HIS A 76 1.22 1.48 12.16
CA HIS A 76 -0.08 1.12 11.57
C HIS A 76 -1.19 1.86 12.27
N LEU A 77 -1.42 3.12 11.85
CA LEU A 77 -2.36 4.06 12.50
C LEU A 77 -3.74 4.00 11.85
N PRO A 78 -4.83 3.98 12.61
CA PRO A 78 -6.19 3.88 12.07
C PRO A 78 -6.57 5.07 11.18
N ASP A 79 -6.13 6.28 11.50
CA ASP A 79 -6.34 7.50 10.73
C ASP A 79 -5.46 7.59 9.46
N GLN A 80 -4.48 6.69 9.31
CA GLN A 80 -3.58 6.56 8.16
C GLN A 80 -3.88 5.30 7.35
N ALA A 81 -5.13 4.84 7.34
CA ALA A 81 -5.54 3.58 6.71
C ALA A 81 -4.68 2.38 7.16
N TRP A 82 -4.36 2.32 8.46
CA TRP A 82 -3.53 1.27 9.07
C TRP A 82 -2.15 1.13 8.42
N SER A 83 -1.59 2.26 8.03
CA SER A 83 -0.21 2.47 7.55
C SER A 83 0.31 3.77 8.20
N ILE A 84 1.23 4.47 7.52
CA ILE A 84 1.67 5.82 7.87
C ILE A 84 1.67 6.73 6.64
N SER A 85 1.50 8.04 6.84
CA SER A 85 1.82 9.06 5.84
C SER A 85 3.11 9.79 6.26
N ALA A 86 3.80 10.39 5.29
CA ALA A 86 4.99 11.20 5.58
C ALA A 86 4.63 12.40 6.46
N ASP A 87 3.50 13.05 6.20
CA ASP A 87 3.03 14.21 6.97
C ASP A 87 2.79 13.84 8.45
N SER A 88 2.09 12.72 8.71
CA SER A 88 1.87 12.25 10.09
C SER A 88 3.18 11.94 10.82
N VAL A 89 4.15 11.35 10.14
CA VAL A 89 5.49 11.10 10.71
C VAL A 89 6.22 12.40 11.00
N GLN A 90 6.14 13.37 10.09
CA GLN A 90 6.74 14.69 10.28
C GLN A 90 6.13 15.42 11.46
N ASP A 91 4.81 15.40 11.62
CA ASP A 91 4.10 15.99 12.75
C ASP A 91 4.54 15.34 14.09
N ARG A 92 4.64 14.00 14.12
CA ARG A 92 5.15 13.27 15.28
C ARG A 92 6.61 13.63 15.58
N PHE A 93 7.44 13.83 14.55
CA PHE A 93 8.81 14.28 14.74
C PHE A 93 8.86 15.66 15.38
N VAL A 94 8.08 16.60 14.88
CA VAL A 94 8.01 17.96 15.43
C VAL A 94 7.51 17.94 16.88
N ALA A 95 6.42 17.24 17.15
CA ALA A 95 5.80 17.16 18.47
C ALA A 95 6.70 16.53 19.54
N THR A 96 7.50 15.51 19.16
CA THR A 96 8.35 14.77 20.09
C THR A 96 9.84 15.05 19.95
N GLN A 97 10.22 15.90 19.00
CA GLN A 97 11.60 16.12 18.61
C GLN A 97 12.30 14.81 18.21
N GLY A 98 11.59 13.91 17.53
CA GLY A 98 12.09 12.60 17.10
C GLY A 98 12.29 11.60 18.25
N ARG A 99 11.56 11.71 19.37
CA ARG A 99 11.60 10.75 20.50
C ARG A 99 10.40 9.79 20.53
N ASP A 100 9.41 9.97 19.66
CA ASP A 100 8.31 9.02 19.50
C ASP A 100 8.85 7.59 19.24
N PRO A 101 8.18 6.53 19.70
CA PRO A 101 8.60 5.14 19.46
C PRO A 101 8.85 4.76 18.00
N ILE A 102 8.24 5.44 17.03
CA ILE A 102 8.52 5.19 15.60
C ILE A 102 9.98 5.49 15.22
N PHE A 103 10.64 6.43 15.92
CA PHE A 103 12.01 6.84 15.64
C PHE A 103 13.00 5.93 16.38
N ARG A 104 13.47 4.89 15.71
CA ARG A 104 14.48 3.94 16.19
C ARG A 104 15.51 3.69 15.11
N THR A 105 16.76 3.49 15.51
CA THR A 105 17.92 3.35 14.59
C THR A 105 18.00 1.97 13.93
N ASN A 106 17.26 0.97 14.42
CA ASN A 106 17.28 -0.36 13.81
C ASN A 106 16.72 -0.37 12.38
N ASP A 107 15.60 0.34 12.13
CA ASP A 107 14.93 0.34 10.82
C ASP A 107 14.25 1.68 10.46
N GLY A 108 13.89 2.47 11.42
CA GLY A 108 13.31 3.80 11.21
C GLY A 108 14.36 4.88 10.93
N SER A 109 15.63 4.51 10.78
CA SER A 109 16.72 5.41 10.45
C SER A 109 17.27 5.11 9.05
N ASN A 110 17.98 6.07 8.51
CA ASN A 110 18.93 5.85 7.45
C ASN A 110 19.99 4.83 7.90
N CYS A 111 20.83 4.37 7.00
CA CYS A 111 21.69 3.23 7.32
C CYS A 111 22.85 3.53 8.28
N ASP A 112 23.27 4.74 8.42
CA ASP A 112 24.38 5.09 9.33
C ASP A 112 23.97 4.92 10.81
N HIS A 113 24.34 3.78 11.39
CA HIS A 113 24.11 3.47 12.80
C HIS A 113 25.00 4.29 13.76
N SER A 114 26.04 4.98 13.25
CA SER A 114 26.94 5.81 14.04
C SER A 114 26.38 7.21 14.32
N ILE A 115 25.26 7.58 13.71
CA ILE A 115 24.63 8.88 13.93
C ILE A 115 24.26 9.04 15.40
N ASP A 116 24.77 10.08 16.04
CA ASP A 116 24.39 10.42 17.42
C ASP A 116 22.97 10.96 17.48
N VAL A 117 22.02 10.08 17.81
CA VAL A 117 20.60 10.41 17.99
C VAL A 117 20.26 11.04 19.34
N SER A 118 21.25 11.30 20.23
CA SER A 118 21.05 12.07 21.44
C SER A 118 20.73 13.53 21.14
N THR A 119 21.28 14.05 20.05
CA THR A 119 21.07 15.42 19.58
C THR A 119 19.87 15.53 18.62
N LEU A 120 19.24 16.71 18.56
CA LEU A 120 18.14 16.95 17.62
C LEU A 120 18.62 16.87 16.15
N GLU A 121 19.77 17.42 15.87
CA GLU A 121 20.34 17.40 14.51
C GLU A 121 20.72 15.97 14.06
N GLY A 122 21.22 15.14 14.97
CA GLY A 122 21.45 13.73 14.72
C GLY A 122 20.15 12.99 14.39
N ARG A 123 19.07 13.23 15.17
CA ARG A 123 17.76 12.64 14.89
C ARG A 123 17.18 13.10 13.54
N LYS A 124 17.29 14.38 13.18
CA LYS A 124 16.88 14.87 11.87
C LYS A 124 17.58 14.14 10.74
N ARG A 125 18.88 13.92 10.84
CA ARG A 125 19.66 13.16 9.83
C ARG A 125 19.26 11.70 9.82
N ALA A 126 19.23 11.05 10.98
CA ALA A 126 18.95 9.63 11.10
C ALA A 126 17.58 9.24 10.53
N TYR A 127 16.56 10.09 10.73
CA TYR A 127 15.18 9.78 10.37
C TYR A 127 14.68 10.55 9.14
N SER A 128 15.58 11.11 8.32
CA SER A 128 15.19 11.99 7.20
C SER A 128 14.32 11.30 6.15
N LEU A 129 14.56 10.03 5.82
CA LEU A 129 13.71 9.27 4.89
C LEU A 129 12.36 8.91 5.50
N LEU A 130 12.33 8.60 6.79
CA LEU A 130 11.10 8.31 7.49
C LEU A 130 10.19 9.54 7.58
N THR A 131 10.75 10.72 7.91
CA THR A 131 10.00 11.97 8.01
C THR A 131 9.57 12.53 6.66
N SER A 132 10.41 12.42 5.63
CA SER A 132 10.09 13.00 4.32
C SER A 132 9.25 12.12 3.42
N ARG A 133 9.30 10.79 3.60
CA ARG A 133 8.67 9.83 2.68
C ARG A 133 7.98 8.65 3.38
N GLY A 134 8.01 8.60 4.71
CA GLY A 134 7.46 7.49 5.49
C GLY A 134 8.12 6.15 5.16
N LEU A 135 9.43 6.17 4.88
CA LEU A 135 10.20 4.97 4.52
C LEU A 135 10.89 4.40 5.75
N ILE A 136 10.86 3.08 5.87
CA ILE A 136 11.68 2.32 6.80
C ILE A 136 12.75 1.53 6.04
N ARG A 137 13.88 1.29 6.69
CA ARG A 137 14.97 0.48 6.16
C ARG A 137 14.65 -1.01 6.32
N ILE A 138 14.76 -1.74 5.23
CA ILE A 138 14.62 -3.20 5.19
C ILE A 138 15.95 -3.78 4.74
N ALA A 139 16.63 -4.48 5.64
CA ALA A 139 17.88 -5.17 5.35
C ALA A 139 17.58 -6.64 5.02
N VAL A 140 18.02 -7.10 3.85
CA VAL A 140 17.80 -8.47 3.37
C VAL A 140 19.13 -9.04 2.88
N PRO A 141 19.53 -10.24 3.36
CA PRO A 141 20.73 -10.91 2.86
C PRO A 141 20.56 -11.31 1.40
N VAL A 142 21.65 -11.26 0.64
CA VAL A 142 21.70 -11.80 -0.72
C VAL A 142 21.69 -13.33 -0.64
N PRO A 143 20.80 -14.04 -1.36
CA PRO A 143 20.76 -15.51 -1.33
C PRO A 143 22.09 -16.10 -1.81
N GLN A 144 22.59 -17.11 -1.10
CA GLN A 144 23.87 -17.77 -1.45
C GLN A 144 23.87 -18.35 -2.87
N ASN A 145 22.73 -18.90 -3.30
CA ASN A 145 22.54 -19.51 -4.61
C ASN A 145 21.96 -18.55 -5.65
N ALA A 146 22.09 -17.22 -5.43
CA ALA A 146 21.56 -16.26 -6.39
C ALA A 146 22.22 -16.43 -7.77
N GLU A 147 21.41 -16.29 -8.83
CA GLU A 147 21.86 -16.26 -10.23
C GLU A 147 22.65 -14.97 -10.57
N PHE A 148 22.75 -14.08 -9.62
CA PHE A 148 23.44 -12.80 -9.72
C PHE A 148 24.42 -12.59 -8.56
N GLU A 149 25.32 -11.66 -8.78
CA GLU A 149 26.19 -11.11 -7.74
C GLU A 149 26.00 -9.59 -7.63
N VAL A 150 26.26 -9.06 -6.45
CA VAL A 150 26.26 -7.62 -6.22
C VAL A 150 27.65 -7.09 -6.60
N VAL A 151 27.69 -6.21 -7.58
CA VAL A 151 28.94 -5.60 -8.07
C VAL A 151 29.27 -4.35 -7.29
N ARG A 152 28.26 -3.55 -6.99
CA ARG A 152 28.42 -2.29 -6.27
C ARG A 152 27.12 -1.89 -5.60
N VAL A 153 27.25 -1.29 -4.42
CA VAL A 153 26.19 -0.56 -3.74
C VAL A 153 26.65 0.88 -3.56
N ASN A 154 25.83 1.84 -3.96
CA ASN A 154 26.01 3.24 -3.66
C ASN A 154 24.81 3.69 -2.84
N ASN A 155 24.97 3.75 -1.51
CA ASN A 155 23.91 4.15 -0.59
C ASN A 155 24.22 5.55 -0.03
N PRO A 156 23.39 6.57 -0.30
CA PRO A 156 23.61 7.94 0.18
C PRO A 156 23.67 8.07 1.72
N TYR A 157 23.27 7.01 2.43
CA TYR A 157 23.15 7.01 3.89
C TYR A 157 24.14 6.06 4.59
N GLY A 158 25.18 5.61 3.91
CA GLY A 158 26.05 4.53 4.38
C GLY A 158 25.40 3.14 4.14
N CYS A 159 25.92 2.07 4.74
CA CYS A 159 25.48 0.68 4.49
C CYS A 159 25.55 0.26 3.02
N ASP A 160 26.73 0.24 2.53
CA ASP A 160 27.08 -0.23 1.19
C ASP A 160 27.58 -1.68 1.18
N GLU A 161 27.19 -2.46 2.18
CA GLU A 161 27.47 -3.89 2.25
C GLU A 161 26.83 -4.62 1.07
N MET A 162 27.61 -5.49 0.43
CA MET A 162 27.17 -6.24 -0.74
C MET A 162 26.52 -7.60 -0.41
N ASN A 163 26.63 -8.07 0.82
CA ASN A 163 26.05 -9.34 1.27
C ASN A 163 24.70 -9.20 1.98
N VAL A 164 24.39 -8.00 2.48
CA VAL A 164 23.10 -7.63 3.08
C VAL A 164 22.69 -6.28 2.51
N LEU A 165 21.68 -6.29 1.65
CA LEU A 165 21.24 -5.07 0.97
C LEU A 165 20.21 -4.32 1.80
N SER A 166 20.39 -3.01 1.90
CA SER A 166 19.47 -2.11 2.57
C SER A 166 18.55 -1.43 1.54
N MET A 167 17.27 -1.77 1.54
CA MET A 167 16.21 -1.10 0.79
C MET A 167 15.39 -0.19 1.70
N TYR A 168 14.71 0.77 1.10
CA TYR A 168 13.85 1.71 1.83
C TYR A 168 12.42 1.59 1.28
N ARG A 169 11.51 1.09 2.13
CA ARG A 169 10.14 0.74 1.73
C ARG A 169 9.10 1.38 2.64
N ARG A 170 7.95 1.63 2.06
CA ARG A 170 6.74 2.07 2.78
C ARG A 170 6.14 0.91 3.57
N PRO A 171 5.71 1.10 4.81
CA PRO A 171 4.85 0.13 5.49
C PRO A 171 3.57 -0.13 4.69
N LEU A 172 3.24 -1.39 4.48
CA LEU A 172 1.97 -1.80 3.88
C LEU A 172 0.84 -1.61 4.89
N PRO A 173 -0.40 -1.34 4.46
CA PRO A 173 -1.55 -1.31 5.36
C PRO A 173 -1.79 -2.65 6.06
N SER A 174 -2.06 -2.64 7.36
CA SER A 174 -2.53 -3.80 8.15
C SER A 174 -4.05 -3.90 8.16
N THR A 175 -4.70 -3.54 7.06
CA THR A 175 -6.16 -3.63 6.88
C THR A 175 -6.47 -4.21 5.51
N ASN A 176 -7.68 -4.70 5.33
CA ASN A 176 -8.13 -5.32 4.08
C ASN A 176 -7.31 -6.57 3.72
N LEU A 177 -6.67 -7.22 4.68
CA LEU A 177 -5.75 -8.32 4.42
C LEU A 177 -6.44 -9.59 3.90
N ARG A 178 -7.77 -9.68 4.01
CA ARG A 178 -8.53 -10.76 3.37
C ARG A 178 -8.45 -10.77 1.84
N PHE A 179 -7.97 -9.69 1.24
CA PHE A 179 -7.88 -9.51 -0.21
C PHE A 179 -6.45 -9.63 -0.75
N ILE A 180 -5.47 -9.97 0.07
CA ILE A 180 -4.08 -10.08 -0.42
C ILE A 180 -3.78 -11.47 -0.97
N SER A 181 -2.97 -11.52 -2.02
CA SER A 181 -2.42 -12.74 -2.61
C SER A 181 -1.00 -13.04 -2.13
N ALA A 182 -0.29 -12.04 -1.61
CA ALA A 182 1.06 -12.18 -1.09
C ALA A 182 1.29 -11.24 0.10
N VAL A 183 2.07 -11.69 1.09
CA VAL A 183 2.44 -10.93 2.29
C VAL A 183 3.81 -10.29 2.11
N MET A 184 3.97 -9.02 2.45
CA MET A 184 5.10 -8.12 2.21
C MET A 184 5.29 -7.74 0.73
N TRP A 185 6.04 -6.64 0.47
CA TRP A 185 6.29 -6.15 -0.89
C TRP A 185 6.94 -7.18 -1.82
N ASP A 186 7.89 -7.93 -1.31
CA ASP A 186 8.64 -8.97 -2.02
C ASP A 186 8.06 -10.38 -1.85
N GLY A 187 6.96 -10.49 -1.10
CA GLY A 187 6.31 -11.79 -0.82
C GLY A 187 7.09 -12.70 0.11
N ARG A 188 8.11 -12.17 0.86
CA ARG A 188 8.97 -12.99 1.72
C ARG A 188 8.24 -13.71 2.86
N GLU A 189 7.12 -13.16 3.31
CA GLU A 189 6.29 -13.78 4.34
C GLU A 189 5.17 -14.65 3.77
N SER A 190 5.17 -14.88 2.46
CA SER A 190 4.30 -15.88 1.84
C SER A 190 5.01 -17.22 1.81
N SER A 191 4.30 -18.30 2.15
CA SER A 191 4.90 -19.63 2.26
C SER A 191 5.64 -20.05 1.00
N GLY A 192 6.85 -20.58 1.19
CA GLY A 192 7.74 -21.01 0.13
C GLY A 192 8.67 -19.90 -0.40
N THR A 193 9.96 -20.18 -0.37
CA THR A 193 11.00 -19.25 -0.85
C THR A 193 11.04 -19.13 -2.37
N GLN A 194 10.64 -20.18 -3.10
CA GLN A 194 10.72 -20.26 -4.56
C GLN A 194 9.39 -19.93 -5.24
N LYS A 195 8.28 -20.34 -4.66
CA LYS A 195 6.92 -20.10 -5.18
C LYS A 195 6.01 -19.69 -4.03
N ILE A 196 5.25 -18.63 -4.24
CA ILE A 196 4.20 -18.25 -3.31
C ILE A 196 3.11 -19.32 -3.36
N THR A 197 2.81 -19.94 -2.23
CA THR A 197 1.71 -20.90 -2.12
C THR A 197 0.42 -20.21 -1.70
N TYR A 198 -0.70 -20.71 -2.17
CA TYR A 198 -2.03 -20.15 -1.93
C TYR A 198 -3.09 -21.24 -1.88
N GLU A 199 -4.23 -20.88 -1.33
CA GLU A 199 -5.44 -21.71 -1.30
C GLU A 199 -6.55 -21.00 -2.09
N SER A 200 -7.50 -21.79 -2.57
CA SER A 200 -8.68 -21.24 -3.24
C SER A 200 -9.54 -20.36 -2.32
N GLN A 201 -9.61 -20.73 -1.05
CA GLN A 201 -10.35 -19.99 -0.05
C GLN A 201 -9.47 -18.92 0.57
N ASN A 202 -9.99 -17.70 0.72
CA ASN A 202 -9.30 -16.60 1.39
C ASN A 202 -10.25 -15.90 2.39
N PRO A 203 -9.86 -15.71 3.68
CA PRO A 203 -8.60 -16.19 4.25
C PRO A 203 -8.60 -17.70 4.44
N GLY A 204 -7.58 -18.36 3.90
CA GLY A 204 -7.29 -19.76 4.14
C GLY A 204 -6.23 -19.94 5.22
N SER A 205 -5.93 -21.20 5.55
CA SER A 205 -4.92 -21.54 6.56
C SER A 205 -3.53 -21.02 6.19
N ILE A 206 -3.17 -21.04 4.92
CA ILE A 206 -1.87 -20.55 4.42
C ILE A 206 -1.71 -19.05 4.70
N LEU A 207 -2.70 -18.22 4.41
CA LEU A 207 -2.63 -16.79 4.69
C LEU A 207 -2.52 -16.53 6.20
N ILE A 208 -3.28 -17.25 7.02
CA ILE A 208 -3.24 -17.11 8.48
C ILE A 208 -1.84 -17.43 9.01
N GLU A 209 -1.24 -18.55 8.59
CA GLU A 209 0.12 -18.92 9.02
C GLU A 209 1.19 -17.96 8.50
N ASN A 210 1.05 -17.43 7.28
CA ASN A 210 1.95 -16.40 6.74
C ASN A 210 1.89 -15.10 7.58
N LEU A 211 0.70 -14.67 8.00
CA LEU A 211 0.54 -13.48 8.85
C LEU A 211 1.06 -13.73 10.28
N LYS A 212 0.89 -14.94 10.84
CA LYS A 212 1.52 -15.30 12.10
C LYS A 212 3.05 -15.23 12.02
N HIS A 213 3.62 -15.79 10.97
CA HIS A 213 5.07 -15.72 10.73
C HIS A 213 5.54 -14.28 10.57
N GLN A 214 4.80 -13.45 9.82
CA GLN A 214 5.06 -12.02 9.68
C GLN A 214 5.03 -11.29 11.04
N SER A 215 4.07 -11.63 11.93
CA SER A 215 3.97 -11.02 13.26
C SER A 215 5.20 -11.33 14.14
N ILE A 216 5.79 -12.51 14.00
CA ILE A 216 7.06 -12.90 14.65
C ILE A 216 8.18 -11.99 14.12
N GLY A 217 8.36 -11.93 12.79
CA GLY A 217 9.40 -11.15 12.14
C GLY A 217 9.29 -9.66 12.50
N ALA A 218 8.07 -9.11 12.54
CA ALA A 218 7.84 -7.72 12.93
C ALA A 218 8.17 -7.47 14.40
N THR A 219 7.78 -8.37 15.30
CA THR A 219 8.03 -8.21 16.75
C THR A 219 9.52 -8.31 17.06
N VAL A 220 10.21 -9.29 16.51
CA VAL A 220 11.66 -9.46 16.72
C VAL A 220 12.46 -8.36 16.03
N GLY A 221 12.15 -8.03 14.77
CA GLY A 221 12.90 -7.05 13.99
C GLY A 221 12.57 -5.61 14.38
N HIS A 222 11.30 -5.19 14.26
CA HIS A 222 10.92 -3.79 14.45
C HIS A 222 10.82 -3.39 15.94
N ALA A 223 10.25 -4.25 16.78
CA ALA A 223 10.13 -3.98 18.22
C ALA A 223 11.34 -4.47 19.04
N GLN A 224 12.31 -5.16 18.39
CA GLN A 224 13.52 -5.69 19.04
C GLN A 224 13.21 -6.59 20.24
N ALA A 225 12.23 -7.49 20.07
CA ALA A 225 11.87 -8.43 21.11
C ALA A 225 12.97 -9.48 21.30
N THR A 226 13.21 -9.87 22.55
CA THR A 226 14.16 -10.93 22.92
C THR A 226 13.53 -12.33 22.83
N ALA A 227 12.21 -12.40 22.76
CA ALA A 227 11.43 -13.61 22.58
C ALA A 227 10.35 -13.37 21.51
N THR A 228 9.95 -14.43 20.82
CA THR A 228 8.83 -14.39 19.89
C THR A 228 7.50 -14.19 20.62
N PRO A 229 6.49 -13.53 20.00
CA PRO A 229 5.15 -13.50 20.56
C PRO A 229 4.60 -14.91 20.74
N THR A 230 3.82 -15.12 21.80
CA THR A 230 3.20 -16.43 22.07
C THR A 230 2.25 -16.82 20.92
N PRO A 231 1.94 -18.10 20.70
CA PRO A 231 0.96 -18.53 19.71
C PRO A 231 -0.41 -17.85 19.85
N GLN A 232 -0.83 -17.57 21.10
CA GLN A 232 -2.06 -16.82 21.34
C GLN A 232 -1.95 -15.38 20.89
N GLN A 233 -0.86 -14.67 21.20
CA GLN A 233 -0.62 -13.30 20.74
C GLN A 233 -0.56 -13.21 19.21
N GLN A 234 0.09 -14.18 18.56
CA GLN A 234 0.12 -14.27 17.09
C GLN A 234 -1.29 -14.41 16.51
N GLN A 235 -2.12 -15.28 17.10
CA GLN A 235 -3.50 -15.48 16.65
C GLN A 235 -4.34 -14.22 16.85
N GLU A 236 -4.24 -13.57 18.01
CA GLU A 236 -4.96 -12.34 18.33
C GLU A 236 -4.57 -11.18 17.38
N ILE A 237 -3.29 -11.06 17.01
CA ILE A 237 -2.82 -10.08 16.02
C ILE A 237 -3.45 -10.38 14.65
N VAL A 238 -3.41 -11.61 14.20
CA VAL A 238 -3.93 -12.01 12.88
C VAL A 238 -5.45 -11.87 12.82
N ASP A 239 -6.17 -12.26 13.86
CA ASP A 239 -7.63 -12.11 13.94
C ASP A 239 -8.04 -10.63 13.88
N PHE A 240 -7.28 -9.77 14.57
CA PHE A 240 -7.46 -8.34 14.51
C PHE A 240 -7.26 -7.81 13.08
N GLU A 241 -6.13 -8.10 12.44
CA GLU A 241 -5.81 -7.61 11.10
C GLU A 241 -6.79 -8.13 10.03
N LEU A 242 -7.18 -9.41 10.10
CA LEU A 242 -8.16 -10.00 9.18
C LEU A 242 -9.59 -9.53 9.42
N GLY A 243 -9.87 -8.98 10.59
CA GLY A 243 -11.16 -8.36 10.92
C GLY A 243 -11.34 -6.94 10.40
N LEU A 244 -10.25 -6.26 9.96
CA LEU A 244 -10.25 -4.85 9.58
C LEU A 244 -10.59 -4.63 8.11
N PHE A 245 -11.57 -3.76 7.86
CA PHE A 245 -11.91 -3.23 6.52
C PHE A 245 -11.91 -1.72 6.57
N THR A 246 -11.13 -1.08 5.71
CA THR A 246 -10.94 0.36 5.72
C THR A 246 -11.09 0.92 4.32
N ALA A 247 -11.88 1.98 4.20
CA ALA A 247 -12.08 2.72 2.96
C ALA A 247 -12.54 4.16 3.24
N GLN A 248 -12.41 5.01 2.23
CA GLN A 248 -13.01 6.34 2.25
C GLN A 248 -14.54 6.22 2.25
N SER A 249 -15.22 6.99 3.10
CA SER A 249 -16.68 6.95 3.27
C SER A 249 -17.36 8.25 2.87
N PHE A 250 -16.62 9.35 2.90
CA PHE A 250 -17.12 10.69 2.55
C PHE A 250 -16.04 11.46 1.80
N ASP A 251 -16.45 12.18 0.77
CA ASP A 251 -15.61 13.10 0.00
C ASP A 251 -16.14 14.52 0.19
N PHE A 252 -15.26 15.51 0.41
CA PHE A 252 -15.68 16.88 0.68
C PHE A 252 -16.42 17.54 -0.49
N GLY A 253 -16.15 17.11 -1.73
CA GLY A 253 -16.84 17.60 -2.93
C GLY A 253 -18.11 16.82 -3.25
N ALA A 254 -18.09 15.51 -3.12
CA ALA A 254 -19.16 14.60 -3.56
C ALA A 254 -20.15 14.21 -2.45
N GLY A 255 -19.78 14.36 -1.17
CA GLY A 255 -20.58 13.90 -0.03
C GLY A 255 -20.35 12.43 0.30
N TRP A 256 -21.38 11.75 0.83
CA TRP A 256 -21.29 10.34 1.18
C TRP A 256 -21.06 9.46 -0.05
N LEU A 257 -20.11 8.54 0.08
CA LEU A 257 -19.66 7.61 -0.96
C LEU A 257 -20.45 6.29 -0.96
N PHE A 258 -21.45 6.17 -0.11
CA PHE A 258 -22.35 5.03 -0.05
C PHE A 258 -23.80 5.49 0.18
N ASP A 259 -24.73 4.70 -0.31
CA ASP A 259 -26.17 4.89 -0.08
C ASP A 259 -26.73 3.65 0.63
N ARG A 260 -27.31 3.87 1.80
CA ARG A 260 -27.92 2.80 2.60
C ARG A 260 -29.26 2.34 2.06
N VAL A 261 -29.90 3.12 1.21
CA VAL A 261 -31.26 2.86 0.70
C VAL A 261 -31.21 2.15 -0.64
N THR A 262 -30.39 2.66 -1.57
CA THR A 262 -30.35 2.15 -2.96
C THR A 262 -29.23 1.13 -3.17
N SER A 263 -28.36 0.90 -2.18
CA SER A 263 -27.13 0.09 -2.30
C SER A 263 -26.21 0.51 -3.45
N ASN A 264 -26.31 1.74 -3.92
CA ASN A 264 -25.43 2.33 -4.94
C ASN A 264 -25.46 3.87 -4.84
N PRO A 265 -24.36 4.55 -4.59
CA PRO A 265 -22.98 4.03 -4.62
C PRO A 265 -22.66 3.07 -3.46
N THR A 266 -21.66 2.20 -3.69
CA THR A 266 -21.23 1.14 -2.75
C THR A 266 -19.84 1.36 -2.17
N GLY A 267 -19.41 2.61 -2.06
CA GLY A 267 -18.17 2.96 -1.38
C GLY A 267 -18.20 2.65 0.12
N GLY A 268 -17.07 2.86 0.79
CA GLY A 268 -16.95 2.70 2.24
C GLY A 268 -16.60 1.27 2.69
N PRO A 269 -16.25 1.10 3.98
CA PRO A 269 -15.70 -0.15 4.50
C PRO A 269 -16.73 -1.25 4.71
N THR A 270 -17.99 -0.93 4.93
CA THR A 270 -19.04 -1.93 5.18
C THR A 270 -19.33 -2.75 3.92
N ALA A 271 -19.41 -2.11 2.75
CA ALA A 271 -19.57 -2.80 1.47
C ALA A 271 -18.35 -3.68 1.18
N LEU A 272 -17.16 -3.15 1.49
CA LEU A 272 -15.90 -3.86 1.31
C LEU A 272 -15.84 -5.13 2.19
N ALA A 273 -16.36 -5.08 3.42
CA ALA A 273 -16.41 -6.25 4.30
C ALA A 273 -17.28 -7.41 3.74
N SER A 274 -18.19 -7.11 2.83
CA SER A 274 -19.04 -8.09 2.15
C SER A 274 -18.50 -8.49 0.77
N GLN A 275 -17.38 -7.92 0.32
CA GLN A 275 -16.78 -8.19 -0.99
C GLN A 275 -16.29 -9.63 -1.06
N LYS A 276 -16.73 -10.37 -2.10
CA LYS A 276 -16.21 -11.71 -2.40
C LYS A 276 -14.76 -11.60 -2.86
N PHE A 277 -13.93 -12.51 -2.38
CA PHE A 277 -12.55 -12.64 -2.84
C PHE A 277 -12.11 -14.10 -2.79
N PHE A 278 -11.32 -14.49 -3.76
CA PHE A 278 -10.50 -15.70 -3.81
C PHE A 278 -9.26 -15.41 -4.66
N ILE A 279 -8.20 -16.18 -4.48
CA ILE A 279 -6.96 -16.02 -5.25
C ILE A 279 -7.22 -16.25 -6.73
N GLY A 280 -6.78 -15.31 -7.59
CA GLY A 280 -7.02 -15.34 -9.02
C GLY A 280 -8.41 -14.85 -9.45
N ILE A 281 -9.19 -14.24 -8.54
CA ILE A 281 -10.46 -13.63 -8.92
C ILE A 281 -10.23 -12.56 -9.98
N ASN A 282 -10.94 -12.66 -11.10
CA ASN A 282 -10.82 -11.72 -12.21
C ASN A 282 -9.41 -11.64 -12.82
N ASP A 283 -8.64 -12.75 -12.79
CA ASP A 283 -7.29 -12.78 -13.35
C ASP A 283 -7.35 -12.60 -14.89
N PRO A 284 -6.53 -11.71 -15.47
CA PRO A 284 -6.52 -11.45 -16.92
C PRO A 284 -6.10 -12.66 -17.79
N ILE A 285 -5.51 -13.69 -17.21
CA ILE A 285 -5.19 -14.95 -17.92
C ILE A 285 -6.44 -15.56 -18.53
N ASP A 286 -7.58 -15.48 -17.85
CA ASP A 286 -8.86 -15.96 -18.38
C ASP A 286 -9.31 -15.16 -19.61
N ALA A 287 -9.03 -13.84 -19.64
CA ALA A 287 -9.32 -13.00 -20.81
C ALA A 287 -8.52 -13.36 -22.07
N LEU A 288 -7.32 -13.91 -21.88
CA LEU A 288 -6.44 -14.31 -22.94
C LEU A 288 -6.73 -15.73 -23.45
N GLY A 289 -7.66 -16.44 -22.81
CA GLY A 289 -8.04 -17.82 -23.18
C GLY A 289 -6.90 -18.84 -23.01
N LEU A 290 -5.94 -18.53 -22.14
CA LEU A 290 -4.72 -19.33 -22.00
C LEU A 290 -4.90 -20.58 -21.14
N ASN A 291 -6.04 -20.76 -20.52
CA ASN A 291 -6.39 -21.93 -19.67
C ASN A 291 -5.15 -22.56 -18.97
N ARG A 292 -4.50 -21.74 -18.14
CA ARG A 292 -3.30 -22.12 -17.42
C ARG A 292 -3.64 -22.42 -15.95
N PRO A 293 -4.08 -23.65 -15.62
CA PRO A 293 -4.46 -24.02 -14.26
C PRO A 293 -3.29 -23.97 -13.27
N ASP A 294 -2.05 -23.91 -13.78
CA ASP A 294 -0.83 -23.74 -13.01
C ASP A 294 -0.56 -22.29 -12.60
N LEU A 295 -1.19 -21.30 -13.26
CA LEU A 295 -1.05 -19.88 -13.02
C LEU A 295 -2.30 -19.21 -12.47
N GLY A 296 -3.49 -19.71 -12.80
CA GLY A 296 -4.77 -19.17 -12.34
C GLY A 296 -5.55 -20.18 -11.51
N PHE A 297 -6.24 -19.70 -10.50
CA PHE A 297 -7.18 -20.51 -9.74
C PHE A 297 -8.52 -19.78 -9.64
N ASN A 298 -9.39 -20.06 -10.58
CA ASN A 298 -10.77 -19.56 -10.59
C ASN A 298 -11.74 -20.73 -10.38
N PRO A 299 -12.16 -21.01 -9.13
CA PRO A 299 -13.00 -22.16 -8.80
C PRO A 299 -14.43 -22.03 -9.37
N PHE A 300 -14.81 -20.83 -9.82
CA PHE A 300 -16.16 -20.53 -10.30
C PHE A 300 -16.20 -20.38 -11.82
N HIS A 301 -15.03 -20.37 -12.50
CA HIS A 301 -14.91 -20.13 -13.93
C HIS A 301 -15.56 -18.82 -14.39
N ASP A 302 -15.62 -17.82 -13.51
CA ASP A 302 -16.07 -16.48 -13.83
C ASP A 302 -15.01 -15.86 -14.76
N GLY A 303 -15.37 -15.45 -15.96
CA GLY A 303 -14.43 -14.85 -16.92
C GLY A 303 -13.90 -13.51 -16.43
N PHE A 304 -12.78 -13.07 -17.00
CA PHE A 304 -12.22 -11.74 -16.76
C PHE A 304 -13.20 -10.64 -17.17
N THR A 305 -13.33 -9.61 -16.34
CA THR A 305 -13.96 -8.35 -16.67
C THR A 305 -13.02 -7.18 -16.38
N PRO A 306 -12.87 -6.21 -17.31
CA PRO A 306 -12.10 -4.99 -17.03
C PRO A 306 -12.78 -4.09 -15.98
N GLU A 307 -14.06 -4.33 -15.65
CA GLU A 307 -14.80 -3.59 -14.62
C GLU A 307 -14.38 -4.01 -13.22
N THR A 308 -13.14 -3.67 -12.84
CA THR A 308 -12.61 -3.95 -11.50
C THR A 308 -13.36 -3.18 -10.42
N PHE A 309 -13.70 -1.92 -10.67
CA PHE A 309 -14.46 -1.11 -9.73
C PHE A 309 -15.86 -0.84 -10.26
N THR A 310 -16.87 -1.06 -9.41
CA THR A 310 -18.30 -0.86 -9.71
C THR A 310 -18.99 -0.04 -8.61
N LEU A 311 -18.29 0.99 -8.12
CA LEU A 311 -18.69 1.72 -6.92
C LEU A 311 -19.61 2.91 -7.23
N PHE A 312 -19.34 3.63 -8.33
CA PHE A 312 -19.88 4.96 -8.60
C PHE A 312 -20.55 5.09 -9.97
N GLY A 313 -20.75 4.01 -10.69
CA GLY A 313 -21.32 4.02 -12.05
C GLY A 313 -22.64 4.76 -12.19
N THR A 314 -23.50 4.77 -11.16
CA THR A 314 -24.75 5.55 -11.14
C THR A 314 -24.57 7.05 -11.21
N TRP A 315 -23.40 7.56 -10.86
CA TRP A 315 -23.09 8.98 -10.89
C TRP A 315 -22.68 9.49 -12.27
N LEU A 316 -22.39 8.59 -13.20
CA LEU A 316 -21.84 8.93 -14.52
C LEU A 316 -22.79 9.86 -15.33
N ASN A 317 -24.09 9.62 -15.23
CA ASN A 317 -25.11 10.32 -15.99
C ASN A 317 -25.90 11.34 -15.16
N LEU A 318 -25.40 11.70 -13.97
CA LEU A 318 -26.07 12.73 -13.16
C LEU A 318 -26.03 14.09 -13.85
N PRO A 319 -27.14 14.86 -13.86
CA PRO A 319 -27.15 16.24 -14.32
C PRO A 319 -26.19 17.09 -13.48
N GLN A 320 -25.20 17.71 -14.13
CA GLN A 320 -24.12 18.45 -13.46
C GLN A 320 -24.54 19.89 -13.10
N THR A 321 -25.64 20.03 -12.37
CA THR A 321 -26.29 21.32 -12.07
C THR A 321 -25.66 22.08 -10.90
N ASN A 322 -24.90 21.39 -10.03
CA ASN A 322 -24.29 21.98 -8.84
C ASN A 322 -22.88 21.40 -8.59
N VAL A 323 -22.19 21.89 -7.57
CA VAL A 323 -20.81 21.47 -7.25
C VAL A 323 -20.75 19.99 -6.90
N VAL A 324 -21.70 19.49 -6.12
CA VAL A 324 -21.73 18.08 -5.68
C VAL A 324 -21.94 17.14 -6.87
N SER A 325 -22.91 17.44 -7.76
CA SER A 325 -23.15 16.60 -8.94
C SER A 325 -21.98 16.60 -9.91
N ARG A 326 -21.25 17.71 -10.05
CA ARG A 326 -20.01 17.76 -10.85
C ARG A 326 -18.89 16.92 -10.24
N ALA A 327 -18.70 16.98 -8.91
CA ALA A 327 -17.72 16.14 -8.21
C ALA A 327 -18.04 14.64 -8.35
N ARG A 328 -19.30 14.26 -8.17
CA ARG A 328 -19.77 12.87 -8.38
C ARG A 328 -19.54 12.39 -9.81
N ALA A 329 -19.85 13.21 -10.80
CA ALA A 329 -19.61 12.88 -12.20
C ALA A 329 -18.11 12.74 -12.52
N SER A 330 -17.23 13.54 -11.90
CA SER A 330 -15.78 13.42 -12.01
C SER A 330 -15.28 12.08 -11.45
N ILE A 331 -15.72 11.70 -10.25
CA ILE A 331 -15.41 10.41 -9.62
C ILE A 331 -15.85 9.24 -10.51
N ALA A 332 -17.09 9.27 -11.03
CA ALA A 332 -17.60 8.20 -11.88
C ALA A 332 -16.87 8.11 -13.24
N ARG A 333 -16.43 9.24 -13.81
CA ARG A 333 -15.58 9.23 -15.01
C ARG A 333 -14.21 8.64 -14.71
N GLY A 334 -13.62 8.96 -13.55
CA GLY A 334 -12.37 8.37 -13.10
C GLY A 334 -12.46 6.85 -12.92
N GLU A 335 -13.54 6.34 -12.29
CA GLU A 335 -13.82 4.90 -12.21
C GLU A 335 -13.91 4.27 -13.59
N ARG A 336 -14.68 4.88 -14.51
CA ARG A 336 -14.78 4.40 -15.87
C ARG A 336 -13.44 4.39 -16.59
N LEU A 337 -12.62 5.46 -16.46
CA LEU A 337 -11.28 5.50 -17.05
C LEU A 337 -10.40 4.38 -16.52
N PHE A 338 -10.42 4.11 -15.22
CA PHE A 338 -9.69 3.02 -14.60
C PHE A 338 -10.05 1.68 -15.23
N ASN A 339 -11.34 1.43 -15.41
CA ASN A 339 -11.86 0.18 -15.95
C ASN A 339 -11.69 0.04 -17.47
N THR A 340 -11.74 1.13 -18.24
CA THR A 340 -11.93 1.03 -19.70
C THR A 340 -10.85 1.70 -20.55
N LYS A 341 -9.98 2.53 -19.95
CA LYS A 341 -8.92 3.17 -20.74
C LYS A 341 -7.95 2.12 -21.25
N SER A 342 -7.85 1.99 -22.57
CA SER A 342 -6.96 1.02 -23.19
C SER A 342 -5.49 1.38 -22.93
N ILE A 343 -4.71 0.38 -22.56
CA ILE A 343 -3.28 0.45 -22.28
C ILE A 343 -2.58 -0.67 -23.04
N ASN A 344 -1.53 -0.34 -23.77
CA ASN A 344 -0.60 -1.34 -24.30
C ASN A 344 0.43 -1.66 -23.19
N ILE A 345 0.27 -2.79 -22.52
CA ILE A 345 1.14 -3.23 -21.43
C ILE A 345 2.32 -3.99 -22.04
N PHE A 346 3.54 -3.48 -21.82
CA PHE A 346 4.77 -4.07 -22.36
C PHE A 346 5.92 -4.00 -21.35
N GLY A 347 6.81 -4.99 -21.42
CA GLY A 347 8.03 -5.04 -20.63
C GLY A 347 7.77 -5.10 -19.13
N VAL A 348 6.66 -5.70 -18.68
CA VAL A 348 6.35 -5.98 -17.28
C VAL A 348 6.81 -7.39 -16.97
N SER A 349 7.89 -7.50 -16.18
CA SER A 349 8.36 -8.80 -15.72
C SER A 349 7.40 -9.39 -14.67
N GLY A 350 7.06 -10.66 -14.81
CA GLY A 350 6.00 -11.34 -14.07
C GLY A 350 4.65 -11.34 -14.78
N LEU A 351 4.50 -10.61 -15.90
CA LEU A 351 3.30 -10.61 -16.72
C LEU A 351 3.63 -10.91 -18.20
N ASN A 352 4.34 -10.00 -18.88
CA ASN A 352 4.65 -10.17 -20.30
C ASN A 352 5.53 -11.38 -20.58
N ASP A 353 6.54 -11.63 -19.74
CA ASP A 353 7.46 -12.77 -19.83
C ASP A 353 6.77 -14.09 -19.44
N GLU A 354 5.95 -14.10 -18.41
CA GLU A 354 5.21 -15.29 -17.98
C GLU A 354 4.16 -15.74 -19.01
N LEU A 355 3.50 -14.78 -19.66
CA LEU A 355 2.48 -15.05 -20.67
C LEU A 355 3.04 -15.20 -22.09
N GLY A 356 4.30 -14.83 -22.31
CA GLY A 356 4.96 -14.91 -23.61
C GLY A 356 4.50 -13.87 -24.64
N PHE A 357 3.90 -12.75 -24.20
CA PHE A 357 3.44 -11.68 -25.08
C PHE A 357 4.30 -10.42 -24.92
N SER A 358 4.83 -9.91 -26.01
CA SER A 358 5.59 -8.65 -25.99
C SER A 358 4.72 -7.44 -25.64
N VAL A 359 3.44 -7.45 -26.03
CA VAL A 359 2.44 -6.43 -25.71
C VAL A 359 1.14 -7.12 -25.34
N ILE A 360 0.54 -6.69 -24.24
CA ILE A 360 -0.77 -7.15 -23.77
C ILE A 360 -1.72 -5.95 -23.82
N PRO A 361 -2.76 -5.97 -24.70
CA PRO A 361 -3.83 -4.99 -24.62
C PRO A 361 -4.61 -5.15 -23.31
N GLY A 362 -4.72 -4.08 -22.53
CA GLY A 362 -5.36 -4.15 -21.23
C GLY A 362 -5.88 -2.82 -20.74
N THR A 363 -6.17 -2.76 -19.45
CA THR A 363 -6.59 -1.57 -18.70
C THR A 363 -5.83 -1.54 -17.36
N CYS A 364 -6.14 -0.58 -16.47
CA CYS A 364 -5.60 -0.61 -15.11
C CYS A 364 -6.02 -1.91 -14.37
N GLY A 365 -7.24 -2.40 -14.66
CA GLY A 365 -7.77 -3.66 -14.11
C GLY A 365 -7.00 -4.92 -14.52
N THR A 366 -6.11 -4.85 -15.53
CA THR A 366 -5.27 -6.00 -15.91
C THR A 366 -4.24 -6.38 -14.83
N CYS A 367 -3.73 -5.39 -14.07
CA CYS A 367 -2.80 -5.62 -12.97
C CYS A 367 -3.45 -5.36 -11.59
N HIS A 368 -4.53 -4.58 -11.58
CA HIS A 368 -5.30 -4.20 -10.39
C HIS A 368 -6.69 -4.88 -10.42
N ASP A 369 -6.69 -6.19 -10.55
CA ASP A 369 -7.82 -7.02 -10.94
C ASP A 369 -8.78 -7.42 -9.82
N SER A 370 -8.37 -7.30 -8.55
CA SER A 370 -9.26 -7.65 -7.42
C SER A 370 -10.48 -6.73 -7.34
N PRO A 371 -11.71 -7.26 -7.50
CA PRO A 371 -12.93 -6.45 -7.59
C PRO A 371 -13.12 -5.55 -6.38
N ASN A 372 -13.32 -4.25 -6.64
CA ASN A 372 -13.52 -3.20 -5.64
C ASN A 372 -12.39 -3.03 -4.60
N VAL A 373 -11.23 -3.65 -4.81
CA VAL A 373 -10.06 -3.60 -3.93
C VAL A 373 -8.83 -3.07 -4.66
N GLY A 374 -8.60 -3.55 -5.89
CA GLY A 374 -7.57 -3.05 -6.80
C GLY A 374 -6.15 -3.51 -6.53
N ASN A 375 -5.93 -4.59 -5.78
CA ASN A 375 -4.64 -5.28 -5.77
C ASN A 375 -4.59 -6.35 -6.87
N HIS A 376 -3.42 -6.91 -7.11
CA HIS A 376 -3.28 -8.07 -7.97
C HIS A 376 -3.79 -9.32 -7.24
N SER A 377 -4.79 -9.98 -7.80
CA SER A 377 -5.48 -11.12 -7.17
C SER A 377 -4.64 -12.40 -7.18
N PHE A 378 -3.72 -12.50 -8.14
CA PHE A 378 -2.81 -13.63 -8.27
C PHE A 378 -1.50 -13.37 -7.51
N PRO A 379 -0.86 -14.38 -6.89
CA PRO A 379 0.33 -14.18 -6.06
C PRO A 379 1.63 -14.06 -6.88
N THR A 380 1.60 -13.37 -8.02
CA THR A 380 2.77 -13.09 -8.83
C THR A 380 3.19 -11.63 -8.66
N PRO A 381 4.33 -11.34 -8.03
CA PRO A 381 4.90 -10.00 -8.03
C PRO A 381 5.30 -9.55 -9.43
N LEU A 382 5.13 -8.26 -9.70
CA LEU A 382 5.36 -7.65 -11.00
C LEU A 382 6.45 -6.57 -10.91
N ASP A 383 7.26 -6.45 -11.96
CA ASP A 383 8.13 -5.31 -12.14
C ASP A 383 7.58 -4.39 -13.22
N ILE A 384 7.14 -3.21 -12.81
CA ILE A 384 6.63 -2.14 -13.70
C ILE A 384 7.64 -1.00 -13.89
N GLY A 385 8.87 -1.17 -13.37
CA GLY A 385 9.96 -0.18 -13.50
C GLY A 385 9.96 0.92 -12.44
N VAL A 386 9.28 0.76 -11.30
CA VAL A 386 9.28 1.78 -10.22
C VAL A 386 10.64 1.92 -9.57
N GLY A 387 11.44 0.85 -9.51
CA GLY A 387 12.78 0.83 -8.94
C GLY A 387 13.91 1.07 -9.95
N ASP A 388 13.60 1.21 -11.24
CA ASP A 388 14.59 1.36 -12.29
C ASP A 388 15.17 2.77 -12.33
N LEU A 389 16.48 2.90 -12.48
CA LEU A 389 17.14 4.21 -12.61
C LEU A 389 16.71 4.97 -13.87
N ALA A 390 16.26 4.27 -14.91
CA ALA A 390 15.70 4.86 -16.11
C ALA A 390 14.23 5.31 -15.94
N SER A 391 13.64 5.10 -14.77
CA SER A 391 12.28 5.53 -14.43
C SER A 391 12.12 7.05 -14.58
N SER A 392 10.90 7.48 -14.89
CA SER A 392 10.54 8.91 -14.87
C SER A 392 10.40 9.49 -13.45
N LEU A 393 10.54 8.65 -12.43
CA LEU A 393 10.47 9.03 -11.02
C LEU A 393 11.82 9.58 -10.52
N ASN A 394 11.77 10.48 -9.56
CA ASN A 394 13.00 10.90 -8.87
C ASN A 394 13.38 9.85 -7.82
N LEU A 395 14.44 9.10 -8.08
CA LEU A 395 14.96 8.05 -7.20
C LEU A 395 16.32 8.42 -6.56
N SER A 396 16.77 9.66 -6.69
CA SER A 396 18.11 10.10 -6.24
C SER A 396 18.36 9.98 -4.73
N TYR A 397 17.31 9.83 -3.95
CA TYR A 397 17.36 9.64 -2.49
C TYR A 397 17.43 8.15 -2.09
N LEU A 398 17.47 7.23 -3.03
CA LEU A 398 17.53 5.80 -2.78
C LEU A 398 18.93 5.25 -3.10
N PRO A 399 19.32 4.10 -2.53
CA PRO A 399 20.54 3.43 -2.94
C PRO A 399 20.45 2.98 -4.40
N THR A 400 21.60 2.97 -5.06
CA THR A 400 21.78 2.33 -6.35
C THR A 400 22.54 1.02 -6.15
N ILE A 401 21.93 -0.09 -6.54
CA ILE A 401 22.47 -1.44 -6.42
C ILE A 401 22.75 -1.94 -7.84
N GLU A 402 24.01 -2.27 -8.11
CA GLU A 402 24.45 -2.82 -9.38
C GLU A 402 24.59 -4.34 -9.24
N LEU A 403 23.84 -5.06 -10.07
CA LEU A 403 23.78 -6.52 -10.08
C LEU A 403 24.29 -7.04 -11.41
N ARG A 404 25.08 -8.13 -11.38
CA ARG A 404 25.58 -8.83 -12.56
C ARG A 404 25.06 -10.27 -12.58
N ASN A 405 24.46 -10.68 -13.68
CA ASN A 405 24.07 -12.07 -13.91
C ASN A 405 25.33 -12.95 -14.05
N LYS A 406 25.42 -14.00 -13.26
CA LYS A 406 26.61 -14.90 -13.19
C LYS A 406 26.85 -15.70 -14.48
N ILE A 407 25.79 -15.94 -15.25
CA ILE A 407 25.87 -16.77 -16.49
C ILE A 407 26.11 -15.87 -17.70
N THR A 408 25.30 -14.82 -17.87
CA THR A 408 25.30 -14.00 -19.08
C THR A 408 26.24 -12.80 -18.99
N GLY A 409 26.71 -12.45 -17.79
CA GLY A 409 27.49 -11.22 -17.54
C GLY A 409 26.67 -9.93 -17.66
N ARG A 410 25.38 -9.99 -17.97
CA ARG A 410 24.53 -8.80 -18.07
C ARG A 410 24.51 -8.04 -16.74
N VAL A 411 24.64 -6.73 -16.83
CA VAL A 411 24.60 -5.82 -15.67
C VAL A 411 23.33 -4.99 -15.72
N ILE A 412 22.70 -4.80 -14.56
CA ILE A 412 21.59 -3.88 -14.36
C ILE A 412 21.80 -3.07 -13.08
N GLN A 413 21.10 -1.95 -12.98
CA GLN A 413 21.06 -1.11 -11.79
C GLN A 413 19.63 -0.90 -11.34
N THR A 414 19.37 -1.09 -10.04
CA THR A 414 18.05 -0.92 -9.44
C THR A 414 18.18 -0.26 -8.06
N THR A 415 17.13 0.35 -7.59
CA THR A 415 17.04 0.87 -6.20
C THR A 415 16.51 -0.18 -5.22
N ASP A 416 15.89 -1.24 -5.73
CA ASP A 416 15.35 -2.35 -4.95
C ASP A 416 15.28 -3.63 -5.79
N PRO A 417 16.07 -4.66 -5.48
CA PRO A 417 16.00 -5.93 -6.18
C PRO A 417 14.70 -6.71 -5.98
N GLY A 418 13.82 -6.28 -5.06
CA GLY A 418 12.53 -6.88 -4.86
C GLY A 418 12.60 -8.36 -4.48
N ARG A 419 11.75 -9.16 -5.15
CA ARG A 419 11.64 -10.60 -4.90
C ARG A 419 12.93 -11.38 -5.19
N ALA A 420 13.82 -10.90 -6.03
CA ALA A 420 15.09 -11.57 -6.30
C ALA A 420 15.93 -11.83 -5.04
N LEU A 421 15.78 -11.00 -4.00
CA LEU A 421 16.45 -11.23 -2.71
C LEU A 421 15.85 -12.39 -1.90
N ILE A 422 14.70 -12.93 -2.33
CA ILE A 422 14.05 -14.07 -1.70
C ILE A 422 14.31 -15.34 -2.51
N THR A 423 14.21 -15.24 -3.84
CA THR A 423 14.31 -16.39 -4.74
C THR A 423 15.71 -16.66 -5.26
N GLY A 424 16.57 -15.65 -5.27
CA GLY A 424 17.87 -15.71 -5.93
C GLY A 424 17.81 -15.65 -7.46
N LYS A 425 16.62 -15.53 -8.06
CA LYS A 425 16.45 -15.57 -9.52
C LYS A 425 16.70 -14.20 -10.14
N TRP A 426 17.43 -14.20 -11.27
CA TRP A 426 17.63 -12.99 -12.06
C TRP A 426 16.33 -12.40 -12.62
N SER A 427 15.41 -13.24 -13.03
CA SER A 427 14.11 -12.84 -13.57
C SER A 427 13.18 -12.18 -12.53
N ASP A 428 13.50 -12.28 -11.25
CA ASP A 428 12.68 -11.71 -10.17
C ASP A 428 13.18 -10.34 -9.68
N ILE A 429 14.23 -9.80 -10.30
CA ILE A 429 14.76 -8.48 -9.95
C ILE A 429 13.70 -7.42 -10.22
N GLY A 430 13.49 -6.53 -9.24
CA GLY A 430 12.53 -5.43 -9.31
C GLY A 430 11.07 -5.82 -9.05
N LYS A 431 10.75 -7.12 -9.00
CA LYS A 431 9.36 -7.57 -8.81
C LYS A 431 8.87 -7.29 -7.39
N VAL A 432 7.72 -6.62 -7.29
CA VAL A 432 7.00 -6.38 -6.04
C VAL A 432 5.51 -6.67 -6.22
N LYS A 433 4.82 -7.01 -5.14
CA LYS A 433 3.37 -7.29 -5.21
C LYS A 433 2.56 -6.03 -5.52
N GLY A 434 1.43 -6.18 -6.24
CA GLY A 434 0.43 -5.15 -6.42
C GLY A 434 -0.26 -4.81 -5.08
N PRO A 435 -0.22 -3.56 -4.61
CA PRO A 435 -0.83 -3.17 -3.34
C PRO A 435 -2.34 -2.98 -3.45
N ILE A 436 -3.04 -3.10 -2.31
CA ILE A 436 -4.44 -2.69 -2.16
C ILE A 436 -4.57 -1.20 -2.45
N LEU A 437 -5.59 -0.79 -3.21
CA LEU A 437 -5.85 0.61 -3.55
C LEU A 437 -6.86 1.31 -2.61
N ARG A 438 -7.24 0.69 -1.49
CA ARG A 438 -8.14 1.31 -0.52
C ARG A 438 -7.39 2.20 0.48
N GLY A 439 -8.04 3.28 0.92
CA GLY A 439 -7.49 4.24 1.88
C GLY A 439 -6.35 5.09 1.32
N LEU A 440 -6.30 5.32 0.01
CA LEU A 440 -5.20 6.05 -0.63
C LEU A 440 -5.06 7.48 -0.12
N ALA A 441 -6.16 8.22 0.06
CA ALA A 441 -6.16 9.61 0.50
C ALA A 441 -5.46 9.84 1.86
N ALA A 442 -5.33 8.80 2.69
CA ALA A 442 -4.79 8.91 4.05
C ALA A 442 -3.30 8.49 4.16
N ARG A 443 -2.66 7.99 3.10
CA ARG A 443 -1.36 7.32 3.23
C ARG A 443 -0.31 7.70 2.18
N ALA A 444 -0.33 8.93 1.69
CA ALA A 444 0.75 9.43 0.82
C ALA A 444 2.12 9.37 1.54
N PRO A 445 3.23 9.26 0.80
CA PRO A 445 3.39 9.11 -0.64
C PRO A 445 3.17 7.66 -1.11
N TYR A 446 3.19 7.45 -2.44
CA TYR A 446 2.82 6.18 -3.06
C TYR A 446 4.04 5.43 -3.63
N PHE A 447 3.78 4.21 -4.13
CA PHE A 447 4.73 3.15 -4.47
C PHE A 447 5.46 2.58 -3.25
N HIS A 448 6.13 1.44 -3.44
CA HIS A 448 6.86 0.77 -2.36
C HIS A 448 7.99 1.63 -1.78
N ASN A 449 8.57 2.49 -2.60
CA ASN A 449 9.70 3.35 -2.30
C ASN A 449 9.32 4.84 -2.06
N GLY A 450 8.02 5.18 -2.02
CA GLY A 450 7.56 6.54 -1.77
C GLY A 450 7.90 7.56 -2.84
N SER A 451 8.14 7.13 -4.10
CA SER A 451 8.61 8.00 -5.17
C SER A 451 7.54 8.89 -5.80
N ALA A 452 6.26 8.55 -5.65
CA ALA A 452 5.15 9.39 -6.05
C ALA A 452 4.59 10.14 -4.84
N ALA A 453 4.80 11.44 -4.76
CA ALA A 453 4.34 12.25 -3.62
C ALA A 453 2.81 12.35 -3.57
N THR A 454 2.18 12.39 -4.74
CA THR A 454 0.73 12.52 -4.92
C THR A 454 0.17 11.41 -5.81
N LEU A 455 -1.16 11.24 -5.81
CA LEU A 455 -1.83 10.35 -6.78
C LEU A 455 -1.63 10.80 -8.22
N LEU A 456 -1.52 12.11 -8.45
CA LEU A 456 -1.20 12.64 -9.78
C LEU A 456 0.17 12.15 -10.27
N ASP A 457 1.19 12.19 -9.41
CA ASP A 457 2.54 11.68 -9.76
C ASP A 457 2.50 10.20 -10.12
N ALA A 458 1.72 9.40 -9.39
CA ALA A 458 1.53 8.00 -9.68
C ALA A 458 0.85 7.78 -11.05
N ILE A 459 -0.21 8.53 -11.36
CA ILE A 459 -0.89 8.49 -12.67
C ILE A 459 0.07 8.93 -13.78
N GLU A 460 0.86 9.97 -13.57
CA GLU A 460 1.84 10.44 -14.56
C GLU A 460 2.95 9.44 -14.81
N PHE A 461 3.38 8.68 -13.78
CA PHE A 461 4.31 7.58 -13.98
C PHE A 461 3.72 6.54 -14.95
N TYR A 462 2.49 6.07 -14.73
CA TYR A 462 1.82 5.11 -15.60
C TYR A 462 1.62 5.66 -17.02
N ASP A 463 1.21 6.94 -17.13
CA ASP A 463 1.02 7.61 -18.42
C ASP A 463 2.30 7.61 -19.27
N ARG A 464 3.44 7.96 -18.66
CA ARG A 464 4.75 7.95 -19.32
C ARG A 464 5.26 6.53 -19.58
N ARG A 465 5.10 5.63 -18.60
CA ARG A 465 5.61 4.25 -18.67
C ARG A 465 5.00 3.45 -19.81
N PHE A 466 3.71 3.64 -20.06
CA PHE A 466 2.95 2.88 -21.05
C PHE A 466 2.46 3.73 -22.23
N GLY A 467 2.74 5.03 -22.26
CA GLY A 467 2.31 5.92 -23.33
C GLY A 467 0.78 6.02 -23.47
N ILE A 468 0.05 6.10 -22.33
CA ILE A 468 -1.42 5.98 -22.28
C ILE A 468 -2.10 7.18 -22.94
N GLY A 469 -1.52 8.37 -22.82
CA GLY A 469 -2.05 9.61 -23.40
C GLY A 469 -3.27 10.14 -22.66
N PHE A 470 -3.21 10.20 -21.33
CA PHE A 470 -4.25 10.84 -20.53
C PHE A 470 -4.28 12.35 -20.77
N THR A 471 -5.46 12.89 -20.99
CA THR A 471 -5.70 14.34 -20.96
C THR A 471 -5.59 14.89 -19.53
N THR A 472 -5.46 16.20 -19.38
CA THR A 472 -5.49 16.84 -18.05
C THR A 472 -6.79 16.52 -17.30
N GLN A 473 -7.93 16.43 -18.01
CA GLN A 473 -9.21 16.09 -17.41
C GLN A 473 -9.23 14.61 -16.98
N ASP A 474 -8.70 13.70 -17.78
CA ASP A 474 -8.61 12.28 -17.42
C ASP A 474 -7.80 12.08 -16.12
N LYS A 475 -6.66 12.77 -16.00
CA LYS A 475 -5.83 12.74 -14.79
C LYS A 475 -6.57 13.28 -13.57
N ALA A 476 -7.29 14.40 -13.73
CA ALA A 476 -8.09 14.99 -12.66
C ALA A 476 -9.24 14.05 -12.22
N ASP A 477 -9.94 13.43 -13.16
CA ASP A 477 -11.02 12.48 -12.88
C ASP A 477 -10.47 11.19 -12.20
N LEU A 478 -9.32 10.67 -12.64
CA LEU A 478 -8.65 9.54 -11.98
C LEU A 478 -8.21 9.88 -10.55
N VAL A 479 -7.63 11.06 -10.32
CA VAL A 479 -7.27 11.52 -8.96
C VAL A 479 -8.52 11.61 -8.08
N ALA A 480 -9.62 12.19 -8.61
CA ALA A 480 -10.88 12.28 -7.89
C ALA A 480 -11.40 10.90 -7.48
N PHE A 481 -11.37 9.93 -8.41
CA PHE A 481 -11.77 8.54 -8.13
C PHE A 481 -10.87 7.86 -7.11
N LEU A 482 -9.55 7.89 -7.31
CA LEU A 482 -8.60 7.20 -6.42
C LEU A 482 -8.63 7.74 -4.98
N ASN A 483 -8.96 9.02 -4.79
CA ASN A 483 -9.18 9.60 -3.46
C ASN A 483 -10.41 9.06 -2.73
N THR A 484 -11.34 8.42 -3.43
CA THR A 484 -12.56 7.85 -2.84
C THR A 484 -12.42 6.36 -2.48
N LEU A 485 -11.28 5.76 -2.76
CA LEU A 485 -10.98 4.36 -2.43
C LEU A 485 -10.39 4.23 -1.00
#